data_8c74e5d46bc3a3adf1b7e3e5d3a35812
#
_entry.id   8c74e5d46bc3a3adf1b7e3e5d3a35812
#
_cell.length_a   1.000
_cell.length_b   1.000
_cell.length_c   1.000
_cell.angle_alpha   90.00
_cell.angle_beta   90.00
_cell.angle_gamma   90.00
#
_symmetry.space_group_name_H-M   'P 1'
#
loop_
_entity.id
_entity.type
_entity.pdbx_description
1 polymer ?
#
loop_
_entity_poly.entity_id
_entity_poly.type
_entity_poly.pdbx_seq_one_letter_code
_entity_poly.pdbx_strand_id
1 'polypeptide(L)'
;MSESIRVPIKIHPRAFSAFGEDLITNENIAMIELVKNSYDAYALKVEIEFGYDQLGAPFISITDDGCGMTRDTIENAWATIATFYKKARPYISRTFKVVDAAGRIQTVERTRTVSGNKGLGRFSAARLGHEMHITTKHKDDKCIDAFFDWRSFEQASTINECAIDLSYRSDNVFSHNENETGTTITIRNLRTAWDEQAINNLISELARLINPFEQVNDFSIFVSSRYTQDAVRIRPNEFINRPVYKIEGTVKGDGIVTWTYYHDSGEKKRQESGSVSWNAENYGRIANEPFSCGPFSFEIRAWDLDSSSMESLKGRFKIEKSKIRSNISQYKGISVYRDHILVLPKSESSRDWLGLDAKRISRVGDRLSTSQIVGIINISNDDNPGIKDTTDREKLADTSEYRQFTDVIIAIISILQNERSKEKIEDTPKATLTDIISPLSSKALVQDIEQAINEGRSNEAILERVQEYDAQNERQLTKLNERLVYYGQTASLGSVAVVIMHEILTGMTAIKRFLNKAQGYISNFDERTIRY
;
A
#
# COMPACT_ATOMS: atom_id res chain seq x y z
N MET A 1 -57.07 -25.97 1.65
CA MET A 1 -56.47 -24.71 1.09
C MET A 1 -55.57 -24.15 2.18
N SER A 2 -54.27 -24.10 1.98
CA SER A 2 -53.35 -23.51 2.97
C SER A 2 -53.49 -21.99 2.90
N GLU A 3 -53.86 -21.38 3.99
CA GLU A 3 -53.97 -19.94 4.13
C GLU A 3 -52.55 -19.36 4.17
N SER A 4 -52.13 -18.63 3.13
CA SER A 4 -50.81 -17.97 3.10
C SER A 4 -50.92 -16.60 3.75
N ILE A 5 -50.22 -16.40 4.87
CA ILE A 5 -50.15 -15.12 5.56
C ILE A 5 -48.86 -14.40 5.11
N ARG A 6 -48.99 -13.18 4.59
CA ARG A 6 -47.86 -12.32 4.28
C ARG A 6 -47.48 -11.50 5.53
N VAL A 7 -46.28 -11.73 6.05
CA VAL A 7 -45.74 -10.95 7.17
C VAL A 7 -44.72 -9.93 6.61
N PRO A 8 -44.90 -8.63 6.82
CA PRO A 8 -43.94 -7.62 6.35
C PRO A 8 -42.62 -7.71 7.14
N ILE A 9 -41.50 -7.61 6.44
CA ILE A 9 -40.17 -7.50 7.07
C ILE A 9 -40.05 -6.09 7.67
N LYS A 10 -39.72 -6.01 8.96
CA LYS A 10 -39.49 -4.75 9.68
C LYS A 10 -37.99 -4.61 9.94
N ILE A 11 -37.45 -3.40 9.71
CA ILE A 11 -36.06 -3.08 10.02
C ILE A 11 -36.07 -2.27 11.33
N HIS A 12 -35.40 -2.80 12.35
CA HIS A 12 -35.20 -2.08 13.60
C HIS A 12 -34.16 -0.99 13.43
N PRO A 13 -34.32 0.22 13.98
CA PRO A 13 -33.35 1.34 13.84
C PRO A 13 -31.93 1.02 14.28
N ARG A 14 -31.71 0.07 15.20
CA ARG A 14 -30.37 -0.45 15.56
C ARG A 14 -29.57 -0.98 14.37
N ALA A 15 -30.20 -1.29 13.24
CA ALA A 15 -29.49 -1.61 12.00
C ALA A 15 -28.59 -0.44 11.53
N PHE A 16 -28.92 0.81 11.88
CA PHE A 16 -28.09 1.97 11.57
C PHE A 16 -26.77 1.98 12.35
N SER A 17 -26.81 1.64 13.65
CA SER A 17 -25.59 1.50 14.46
C SER A 17 -24.72 0.37 13.91
N ALA A 18 -25.32 -0.78 13.58
CA ALA A 18 -24.62 -1.91 12.97
C ALA A 18 -23.99 -1.54 11.62
N PHE A 19 -24.67 -0.77 10.77
CA PHE A 19 -24.10 -0.28 9.51
C PHE A 19 -23.04 0.81 9.70
N GLY A 20 -23.09 1.60 10.75
CA GLY A 20 -22.11 2.66 11.04
C GLY A 20 -20.89 2.17 11.81
N GLU A 21 -21.10 1.39 12.86
CA GLU A 21 -20.06 0.97 13.79
C GLU A 21 -19.34 -0.31 13.34
N ASP A 22 -20.08 -1.30 12.82
CA ASP A 22 -19.54 -2.61 12.49
C ASP A 22 -18.94 -2.70 11.08
N LEU A 23 -19.46 -1.89 10.12
CA LEU A 23 -18.95 -1.90 8.74
C LEU A 23 -17.70 -1.03 8.54
N ILE A 24 -17.40 -0.12 9.46
CA ILE A 24 -16.22 0.74 9.40
C ILE A 24 -15.30 0.41 10.57
N THR A 25 -14.23 -0.29 10.27
CA THR A 25 -13.37 -0.95 11.25
C THR A 25 -12.51 -0.01 12.08
N ASN A 26 -12.20 1.19 11.56
CA ASN A 26 -11.45 2.19 12.31
C ASN A 26 -11.78 3.64 11.91
N GLU A 27 -11.38 4.59 12.78
CA GLU A 27 -11.65 6.01 12.65
C GLU A 27 -10.95 6.64 11.43
N ASN A 28 -9.75 6.18 11.06
CA ASN A 28 -9.03 6.71 9.90
C ASN A 28 -9.76 6.40 8.59
N ILE A 29 -10.32 5.19 8.47
CA ILE A 29 -11.15 4.82 7.31
C ILE A 29 -12.39 5.69 7.25
N ALA A 30 -13.02 5.97 8.41
CA ALA A 30 -14.16 6.87 8.51
C ALA A 30 -13.82 8.27 7.99
N MET A 31 -12.70 8.83 8.42
CA MET A 31 -12.22 10.16 7.97
C MET A 31 -11.92 10.16 6.46
N ILE A 32 -11.24 9.14 5.95
CA ILE A 32 -10.93 8.99 4.53
C ILE A 32 -12.21 8.94 3.69
N GLU A 33 -13.26 8.23 4.13
CA GLU A 33 -14.52 8.16 3.39
C GLU A 33 -15.26 9.51 3.37
N LEU A 34 -15.15 10.34 4.43
CA LEU A 34 -15.70 11.70 4.42
C LEU A 34 -14.91 12.61 3.48
N VAL A 35 -13.59 12.55 3.48
CA VAL A 35 -12.74 13.30 2.52
C VAL A 35 -12.99 12.86 1.08
N LYS A 36 -13.25 11.56 0.83
CA LYS A 36 -13.70 11.09 -0.50
C LYS A 36 -15.03 11.67 -0.93
N ASN A 37 -15.96 11.92 -0.02
CA ASN A 37 -17.21 12.58 -0.37
C ASN A 37 -16.97 14.01 -0.86
N SER A 38 -16.00 14.72 -0.28
CA SER A 38 -15.59 16.05 -0.76
C SER A 38 -14.95 15.98 -2.15
N TYR A 39 -14.11 14.96 -2.41
CA TYR A 39 -13.58 14.69 -3.77
C TYR A 39 -14.71 14.42 -4.76
N ASP A 40 -15.69 13.58 -4.39
CA ASP A 40 -16.87 13.26 -5.20
C ASP A 40 -17.79 14.50 -5.42
N ALA A 41 -17.72 15.53 -4.55
CA ALA A 41 -18.41 16.80 -4.72
C ALA A 41 -17.62 17.82 -5.56
N TYR A 42 -16.55 17.40 -6.23
CA TYR A 42 -15.62 18.27 -6.97
C TYR A 42 -15.02 19.40 -6.13
N ALA A 43 -14.70 19.12 -4.87
CA ALA A 43 -13.94 20.08 -4.07
C ALA A 43 -12.50 20.22 -4.63
N LEU A 44 -11.93 21.41 -4.52
CA LEU A 44 -10.52 21.69 -4.78
C LEU A 44 -9.73 21.71 -3.48
N LYS A 45 -10.41 22.03 -2.38
CA LYS A 45 -9.84 22.15 -1.06
C LYS A 45 -10.72 21.45 -0.03
N VAL A 46 -10.08 20.69 0.85
CA VAL A 46 -10.71 20.12 2.05
C VAL A 46 -9.87 20.51 3.26
N GLU A 47 -10.52 21.03 4.28
CA GLU A 47 -9.92 21.41 5.55
C GLU A 47 -10.51 20.55 6.66
N ILE A 48 -9.64 19.85 7.39
CA ILE A 48 -9.97 19.02 8.54
C ILE A 48 -9.45 19.74 9.78
N GLU A 49 -10.34 20.07 10.70
CA GLU A 49 -10.01 20.72 11.97
C GLU A 49 -10.34 19.81 13.14
N PHE A 50 -9.35 19.56 13.99
CA PHE A 50 -9.52 18.97 15.32
C PHE A 50 -9.54 20.11 16.34
N GLY A 51 -10.73 20.59 16.68
CA GLY A 51 -10.95 21.77 17.51
C GLY A 51 -11.60 21.46 18.85
N TYR A 52 -11.78 22.54 19.63
CA TYR A 52 -12.53 22.54 20.88
C TYR A 52 -13.56 23.67 20.83
N ASP A 53 -14.76 23.38 21.25
CA ASP A 53 -15.80 24.43 21.34
C ASP A 53 -15.57 25.34 22.56
N GLN A 54 -16.46 26.33 22.73
CA GLN A 54 -16.37 27.31 23.82
C GLN A 54 -16.44 26.68 25.23
N LEU A 55 -16.98 25.48 25.34
CA LEU A 55 -17.10 24.73 26.59
C LEU A 55 -15.90 23.75 26.78
N GLY A 56 -14.96 23.73 25.83
CA GLY A 56 -13.81 22.83 25.85
C GLY A 56 -14.12 21.42 25.38
N ALA A 57 -15.29 21.15 24.78
CA ALA A 57 -15.62 19.87 24.22
C ALA A 57 -14.97 19.67 22.84
N PRO A 58 -14.31 18.53 22.58
CA PRO A 58 -13.64 18.28 21.31
C PRO A 58 -14.65 18.08 20.17
N PHE A 59 -14.28 18.56 18.98
CA PHE A 59 -15.01 18.31 17.75
C PHE A 59 -14.06 18.06 16.58
N ILE A 60 -14.60 17.44 15.51
CA ILE A 60 -13.95 17.34 14.21
C ILE A 60 -14.81 18.10 13.21
N SER A 61 -14.19 19.02 12.45
CA SER A 61 -14.85 19.71 11.35
C SER A 61 -14.16 19.37 10.03
N ILE A 62 -14.94 19.04 9.00
CA ILE A 62 -14.48 18.77 7.64
C ILE A 62 -15.20 19.74 6.73
N THR A 63 -14.46 20.70 6.17
CA THR A 63 -15.00 21.76 5.31
C THR A 63 -14.43 21.61 3.90
N ASP A 64 -15.29 21.63 2.90
CA ASP A 64 -14.91 21.62 1.49
C ASP A 64 -15.55 22.77 0.69
N ASP A 65 -14.94 23.11 -0.44
CA ASP A 65 -15.40 24.08 -1.42
C ASP A 65 -16.08 23.40 -2.64
N GLY A 66 -16.64 22.21 -2.45
CA GLY A 66 -17.33 21.45 -3.48
C GLY A 66 -18.65 22.06 -3.92
N CYS A 67 -19.41 21.33 -4.74
CA CYS A 67 -20.70 21.81 -5.28
C CYS A 67 -21.80 21.96 -4.22
N GLY A 68 -21.58 21.47 -2.99
CA GLY A 68 -22.59 21.44 -1.94
C GLY A 68 -23.76 20.50 -2.25
N MET A 69 -24.80 20.57 -1.40
CA MET A 69 -25.98 19.72 -1.51
C MET A 69 -27.26 20.53 -1.53
N THR A 70 -28.19 20.14 -2.40
CA THR A 70 -29.58 20.59 -2.34
C THR A 70 -30.35 19.80 -1.29
N ARG A 71 -31.54 20.30 -0.90
CA ARG A 71 -32.46 19.53 -0.05
C ARG A 71 -32.73 18.13 -0.62
N ASP A 72 -33.02 18.03 -1.92
CA ASP A 72 -33.24 16.73 -2.58
C ASP A 72 -32.02 15.79 -2.43
N THR A 73 -30.81 16.32 -2.54
CA THR A 73 -29.58 15.55 -2.32
C THR A 73 -29.48 15.06 -0.88
N ILE A 74 -29.81 15.88 0.12
CA ILE A 74 -29.79 15.47 1.53
C ILE A 74 -30.83 14.37 1.77
N GLU A 75 -32.05 14.54 1.30
CA GLU A 75 -33.12 13.55 1.45
C GLU A 75 -32.79 12.22 0.78
N ASN A 76 -32.29 12.23 -0.47
CA ASN A 76 -32.06 11.02 -1.26
C ASN A 76 -30.69 10.39 -1.05
N ALA A 77 -29.66 11.18 -0.68
CA ALA A 77 -28.30 10.66 -0.51
C ALA A 77 -27.85 10.58 0.95
N TRP A 78 -28.45 11.29 1.88
CA TRP A 78 -28.07 11.28 3.30
C TRP A 78 -29.17 10.71 4.21
N ALA A 79 -30.42 10.99 3.98
CA ALA A 79 -31.54 10.44 4.76
C ALA A 79 -32.01 9.06 4.25
N THR A 80 -31.76 8.71 3.00
CA THR A 80 -32.16 7.41 2.41
C THR A 80 -30.98 6.43 2.37
N ILE A 81 -31.11 5.26 2.99
CA ILE A 81 -30.04 4.25 3.12
C ILE A 81 -29.95 3.38 1.86
N ALA A 82 -28.70 2.94 1.55
CA ALA A 82 -28.41 2.01 0.44
C ALA A 82 -29.00 2.44 -0.91
N THR A 83 -29.04 3.74 -1.16
CA THR A 83 -29.57 4.33 -2.39
C THR A 83 -28.59 4.16 -3.55
N PHE A 84 -29.12 4.05 -4.77
CA PHE A 84 -28.34 4.08 -6.01
C PHE A 84 -28.05 5.51 -6.51
N TYR A 85 -28.25 6.53 -5.69
CA TYR A 85 -28.16 7.95 -6.06
C TYR A 85 -26.83 8.30 -6.77
N LYS A 86 -25.69 7.90 -6.19
CA LYS A 86 -24.37 8.12 -6.79
C LYS A 86 -24.15 7.27 -8.05
N LYS A 87 -24.66 6.03 -8.08
CA LYS A 87 -24.55 5.15 -9.24
C LYS A 87 -25.28 5.69 -10.47
N ALA A 88 -26.37 6.40 -10.25
CA ALA A 88 -27.11 7.09 -11.31
C ALA A 88 -26.43 8.38 -11.82
N ARG A 89 -25.42 8.86 -11.10
CA ARG A 89 -24.66 10.10 -11.38
C ARG A 89 -23.16 9.82 -11.28
N PRO A 90 -22.56 9.07 -12.22
CA PRO A 90 -21.18 8.62 -12.13
C PRO A 90 -20.16 9.74 -12.33
N TYR A 91 -20.59 10.89 -12.88
CA TYR A 91 -19.73 12.02 -13.15
C TYR A 91 -20.25 13.28 -12.49
N ILE A 92 -19.32 14.14 -12.09
CA ILE A 92 -19.59 15.50 -11.61
C ILE A 92 -18.74 16.48 -12.40
N SER A 93 -19.33 17.61 -12.81
CA SER A 93 -18.64 18.66 -13.54
C SER A 93 -18.55 19.94 -12.73
N ARG A 94 -17.44 20.65 -12.88
CA ARG A 94 -17.24 21.99 -12.33
C ARG A 94 -16.68 22.91 -13.41
N THR A 95 -17.16 24.14 -13.41
CA THR A 95 -16.77 25.16 -14.38
C THR A 95 -15.67 26.05 -13.79
N PHE A 96 -14.62 26.27 -14.58
CA PHE A 96 -13.45 27.07 -14.20
C PHE A 96 -13.27 28.25 -15.16
N LYS A 97 -12.86 29.40 -14.60
CA LYS A 97 -12.37 30.52 -15.38
C LYS A 97 -10.86 30.37 -15.54
N VAL A 98 -10.40 30.14 -16.77
CA VAL A 98 -8.98 29.95 -17.09
C VAL A 98 -8.53 31.10 -17.99
N VAL A 99 -7.38 31.69 -17.69
CA VAL A 99 -6.76 32.73 -18.53
C VAL A 99 -5.88 32.02 -19.56
N ASP A 100 -6.16 32.21 -20.85
CA ASP A 100 -5.35 31.67 -21.93
C ASP A 100 -4.01 32.43 -22.09
N ALA A 101 -3.12 31.90 -22.94
CA ALA A 101 -1.81 32.51 -23.19
C ALA A 101 -1.89 33.94 -23.79
N ALA A 102 -3.06 34.34 -24.29
CA ALA A 102 -3.33 35.70 -24.82
C ALA A 102 -4.01 36.61 -23.78
N GLY A 103 -4.14 36.16 -22.51
CA GLY A 103 -4.75 36.93 -21.42
C GLY A 103 -6.30 36.97 -21.43
N ARG A 104 -6.95 36.14 -22.26
CA ARG A 104 -8.41 36.09 -22.36
C ARG A 104 -8.97 35.08 -21.38
N ILE A 105 -10.04 35.46 -20.67
CA ILE A 105 -10.75 34.57 -19.75
C ILE A 105 -11.62 33.61 -20.57
N GLN A 106 -11.33 32.32 -20.46
CA GLN A 106 -12.13 31.24 -21.01
C GLN A 106 -12.81 30.46 -19.89
N THR A 107 -14.03 30.00 -20.16
CA THR A 107 -14.76 29.12 -19.26
C THR A 107 -14.53 27.67 -19.70
N VAL A 108 -13.90 26.86 -18.85
CA VAL A 108 -13.62 25.45 -19.12
C VAL A 108 -14.39 24.58 -18.13
N GLU A 109 -15.20 23.69 -18.62
CA GLU A 109 -15.84 22.65 -17.81
C GLU A 109 -14.90 21.45 -17.70
N ARG A 110 -14.67 21.00 -16.45
CA ARG A 110 -13.90 19.78 -16.17
C ARG A 110 -14.79 18.79 -15.44
N THR A 111 -14.65 17.51 -15.78
CA THR A 111 -15.44 16.42 -15.21
C THR A 111 -14.55 15.52 -14.38
N ARG A 112 -15.09 15.04 -13.26
CA ARG A 112 -14.47 14.11 -12.34
C ARG A 112 -15.38 12.89 -12.16
N THR A 113 -14.81 11.69 -12.16
CA THR A 113 -15.56 10.46 -11.87
C THR A 113 -15.84 10.35 -10.38
N VAL A 114 -17.08 10.03 -10.03
CA VAL A 114 -17.50 9.83 -8.63
C VAL A 114 -17.06 8.44 -8.17
N SER A 115 -16.24 8.39 -7.12
CA SER A 115 -15.64 7.15 -6.61
C SER A 115 -16.61 6.31 -5.74
N GLY A 116 -17.59 6.93 -5.11
CA GLY A 116 -18.53 6.28 -4.19
C GLY A 116 -19.77 5.74 -4.88
N ASN A 117 -20.07 4.44 -4.74
CA ASN A 117 -21.22 3.81 -5.40
C ASN A 117 -22.18 3.03 -4.46
N LYS A 118 -21.88 2.89 -3.14
CA LYS A 118 -22.67 2.06 -2.21
C LYS A 118 -23.61 2.82 -1.28
N GLY A 119 -23.53 4.16 -1.20
CA GLY A 119 -24.41 4.98 -0.37
C GLY A 119 -24.28 4.77 1.15
N LEU A 120 -23.15 4.21 1.63
CA LEU A 120 -22.89 3.92 3.05
C LEU A 120 -21.90 4.89 3.70
N GLY A 121 -21.21 5.74 2.94
CA GLY A 121 -20.15 6.63 3.45
C GLY A 121 -20.62 7.65 4.51
N ARG A 122 -21.94 7.96 4.56
CA ARG A 122 -22.55 8.81 5.60
C ARG A 122 -22.45 8.23 7.01
N PHE A 123 -22.46 6.88 7.12
CA PHE A 123 -22.31 6.21 8.41
C PHE A 123 -20.90 6.29 8.98
N SER A 124 -19.92 6.74 8.16
CA SER A 124 -18.58 7.03 8.64
C SER A 124 -18.57 8.06 9.77
N ALA A 125 -19.47 9.05 9.70
CA ALA A 125 -19.60 10.05 10.76
C ALA A 125 -20.11 9.46 12.08
N ALA A 126 -21.01 8.46 12.04
CA ALA A 126 -21.51 7.76 13.22
C ALA A 126 -20.39 6.98 13.95
N ARG A 127 -19.36 6.51 13.23
CA ARG A 127 -18.17 5.88 13.84
C ARG A 127 -17.34 6.90 14.63
N LEU A 128 -17.28 8.15 14.17
CA LEU A 128 -16.43 9.20 14.77
C LEU A 128 -17.08 9.86 15.99
N GLY A 129 -18.40 10.03 16.00
CA GLY A 129 -19.10 10.70 17.10
C GLY A 129 -20.59 10.42 17.10
N HIS A 130 -21.26 10.87 18.17
CA HIS A 130 -22.70 10.66 18.36
C HIS A 130 -23.56 11.70 17.66
N GLU A 131 -23.00 12.86 17.35
CA GLU A 131 -23.71 13.97 16.72
C GLU A 131 -22.98 14.44 15.47
N MET A 132 -23.73 14.71 14.42
CA MET A 132 -23.22 15.28 13.18
C MET A 132 -24.10 16.46 12.75
N HIS A 133 -23.46 17.58 12.49
CA HIS A 133 -24.08 18.77 11.92
C HIS A 133 -23.50 19.01 10.53
N ILE A 134 -24.35 19.11 9.53
CA ILE A 134 -24.00 19.43 8.15
C ILE A 134 -24.48 20.82 7.85
N THR A 135 -23.59 21.73 7.45
CA THR A 135 -23.94 23.01 6.82
C THR A 135 -23.52 22.91 5.35
N THR A 136 -24.43 23.18 4.42
CA THR A 136 -24.13 23.02 2.99
C THR A 136 -24.83 24.05 2.14
N LYS A 137 -24.20 24.47 1.03
CA LYS A 137 -24.73 25.41 0.06
C LYS A 137 -24.48 24.92 -1.35
N HIS A 138 -25.55 24.66 -2.08
CA HIS A 138 -25.53 24.37 -3.52
C HIS A 138 -25.92 25.64 -4.30
N LYS A 139 -25.43 25.78 -5.54
CA LYS A 139 -25.73 26.94 -6.40
C LYS A 139 -27.23 27.15 -6.61
N ASP A 140 -28.01 26.07 -6.70
CA ASP A 140 -29.44 26.04 -7.01
C ASP A 140 -30.33 25.99 -5.76
N ASP A 141 -29.78 26.10 -4.55
CA ASP A 141 -30.56 26.05 -3.30
C ASP A 141 -30.03 27.06 -2.29
N LYS A 142 -30.79 27.31 -1.21
CA LYS A 142 -30.33 28.09 -0.06
C LYS A 142 -29.30 27.33 0.74
N CYS A 143 -28.61 28.02 1.64
CA CYS A 143 -27.75 27.36 2.62
C CYS A 143 -28.64 26.57 3.59
N ILE A 144 -28.29 25.31 3.82
CA ILE A 144 -29.06 24.35 4.61
C ILE A 144 -28.21 23.85 5.77
N ASP A 145 -28.80 23.78 6.96
CA ASP A 145 -28.30 23.03 8.09
C ASP A 145 -29.08 21.74 8.24
N ALA A 146 -28.38 20.64 8.47
CA ALA A 146 -28.94 19.32 8.77
C ALA A 146 -28.29 18.77 10.03
N PHE A 147 -29.08 18.28 10.97
CA PHE A 147 -28.62 17.73 12.24
C PHE A 147 -29.00 16.27 12.39
N PHE A 148 -28.02 15.45 12.81
CA PHE A 148 -28.15 14.02 13.06
C PHE A 148 -27.69 13.73 14.49
N ASP A 149 -28.57 13.14 15.31
CA ASP A 149 -28.21 12.53 16.60
C ASP A 149 -28.38 11.02 16.51
N TRP A 150 -27.29 10.29 16.41
CA TRP A 150 -27.29 8.84 16.28
C TRP A 150 -27.88 8.12 17.50
N ARG A 151 -27.85 8.74 18.68
CA ARG A 151 -28.46 8.19 19.90
C ARG A 151 -29.98 8.11 19.79
N SER A 152 -30.59 9.06 19.08
CA SER A 152 -32.04 9.04 18.84
C SER A 152 -32.47 7.83 18.01
N PHE A 153 -31.62 7.41 17.06
CA PHE A 153 -31.85 6.20 16.26
C PHE A 153 -31.73 4.91 17.09
N GLU A 154 -30.84 4.87 18.08
CA GLU A 154 -30.70 3.72 18.98
C GLU A 154 -31.89 3.56 19.91
N GLN A 155 -32.55 4.65 20.30
CA GLN A 155 -33.68 4.68 21.20
C GLN A 155 -35.02 4.45 20.49
N ALA A 156 -35.08 4.66 19.18
CA ALA A 156 -36.29 4.52 18.39
C ALA A 156 -36.72 3.04 18.29
N SER A 157 -38.04 2.79 18.38
CA SER A 157 -38.61 1.46 18.24
C SER A 157 -38.85 1.08 16.77
N THR A 158 -39.06 2.05 15.91
CA THR A 158 -39.31 1.86 14.48
C THR A 158 -38.51 2.87 13.65
N ILE A 159 -38.23 2.51 12.40
CA ILE A 159 -37.50 3.37 11.46
C ILE A 159 -38.22 4.68 11.17
N ASN A 160 -39.55 4.69 11.29
CA ASN A 160 -40.38 5.88 11.06
C ASN A 160 -40.27 6.93 12.17
N GLU A 161 -39.71 6.57 13.32
CA GLU A 161 -39.42 7.50 14.42
C GLU A 161 -38.06 8.20 14.24
N CYS A 162 -37.22 7.69 13.32
CA CYS A 162 -35.93 8.28 13.00
C CYS A 162 -36.13 9.44 12.04
N ALA A 163 -35.70 10.62 12.43
CA ALA A 163 -35.77 11.82 11.61
C ALA A 163 -34.44 12.60 11.70
N ILE A 164 -34.20 13.42 10.70
CA ILE A 164 -33.16 14.43 10.70
C ILE A 164 -33.81 15.81 10.67
N ASP A 165 -33.21 16.73 11.40
CA ASP A 165 -33.71 18.12 11.42
C ASP A 165 -33.03 18.92 10.30
N LEU A 166 -33.85 19.52 9.42
CA LEU A 166 -33.39 20.37 8.32
C LEU A 166 -33.91 21.81 8.54
N SER A 167 -33.03 22.78 8.37
CA SER A 167 -33.38 24.17 8.39
C SER A 167 -32.64 24.96 7.31
N TYR A 168 -33.30 26.01 6.79
CA TYR A 168 -32.66 26.94 5.86
C TYR A 168 -32.05 28.11 6.60
N ARG A 169 -30.80 28.44 6.27
CA ARG A 169 -30.12 29.62 6.78
C ARG A 169 -30.46 30.86 5.96
N SER A 170 -30.42 32.00 6.61
CA SER A 170 -30.56 33.31 5.96
C SER A 170 -29.26 33.79 5.31
N ASP A 171 -28.12 33.34 5.82
CA ASP A 171 -26.76 33.70 5.38
C ASP A 171 -26.09 32.56 4.57
N ASN A 172 -25.17 32.92 3.69
CA ASN A 172 -24.30 31.97 2.99
C ASN A 172 -22.92 31.99 3.66
N VAL A 173 -22.61 30.94 4.44
CA VAL A 173 -21.31 30.79 5.12
C VAL A 173 -20.15 30.48 4.15
N PHE A 174 -20.46 30.11 2.92
CA PHE A 174 -19.48 29.80 1.86
C PHE A 174 -19.28 30.97 0.88
N SER A 175 -19.77 32.18 1.21
CA SER A 175 -19.64 33.38 0.34
C SER A 175 -18.20 33.79 0.04
N HIS A 176 -17.23 33.25 0.79
CA HIS A 176 -15.80 33.46 0.56
C HIS A 176 -15.20 32.48 -0.48
N ASN A 177 -15.89 31.40 -0.85
CA ASN A 177 -15.45 30.46 -1.87
C ASN A 177 -15.72 31.02 -3.28
N GLU A 178 -14.90 30.66 -4.26
CA GLU A 178 -15.00 31.14 -5.64
C GLU A 178 -16.40 30.93 -6.27
N ASN A 179 -17.06 29.82 -5.96
CA ASN A 179 -18.42 29.53 -6.45
C ASN A 179 -19.51 29.73 -5.40
N GLU A 180 -19.17 30.25 -4.23
CA GLU A 180 -20.09 30.46 -3.09
C GLU A 180 -20.82 29.18 -2.65
N THR A 181 -20.19 28.00 -2.90
CA THR A 181 -20.73 26.69 -2.56
C THR A 181 -19.75 25.91 -1.68
N GLY A 182 -20.24 24.89 -1.00
CA GLY A 182 -19.42 24.01 -0.17
C GLY A 182 -20.23 23.21 0.83
N THR A 183 -19.52 22.40 1.60
CA THR A 183 -20.09 21.62 2.71
C THR A 183 -19.16 21.65 3.90
N THR A 184 -19.71 21.84 5.09
CA THR A 184 -19.04 21.62 6.38
C THR A 184 -19.76 20.52 7.14
N ILE A 185 -19.04 19.49 7.53
CA ILE A 185 -19.51 18.43 8.42
C ILE A 185 -18.80 18.58 9.75
N THR A 186 -19.55 18.87 10.81
CA THR A 186 -19.02 18.96 12.18
C THR A 186 -19.51 17.78 13.00
N ILE A 187 -18.59 17.03 13.57
CA ILE A 187 -18.85 15.84 14.39
C ILE A 187 -18.54 16.19 15.85
N ARG A 188 -19.49 15.94 16.73
CA ARG A 188 -19.41 16.22 18.16
C ARG A 188 -19.64 14.95 18.98
N ASN A 189 -19.37 15.07 20.29
CA ASN A 189 -19.47 13.92 21.20
C ASN A 189 -18.69 12.73 20.66
N LEU A 190 -17.37 12.99 20.41
CA LEU A 190 -16.46 12.03 19.79
C LEU A 190 -16.40 10.72 20.57
N ARG A 191 -16.39 9.58 19.87
CA ARG A 191 -16.31 8.24 20.47
C ARG A 191 -14.91 7.90 20.94
N THR A 192 -13.88 8.45 20.29
CA THR A 192 -12.47 8.23 20.61
C THR A 192 -11.74 9.55 20.76
N ALA A 193 -10.68 9.54 21.57
CA ALA A 193 -9.79 10.68 21.70
C ALA A 193 -8.83 10.76 20.50
N TRP A 194 -8.58 11.95 20.00
CA TRP A 194 -7.64 12.24 18.94
C TRP A 194 -6.40 12.93 19.53
N ASP A 195 -5.42 12.13 19.93
CA ASP A 195 -4.12 12.60 20.37
C ASP A 195 -3.20 12.92 19.18
N GLU A 196 -1.99 13.41 19.47
CA GLU A 196 -1.00 13.76 18.47
C GLU A 196 -0.63 12.56 17.56
N GLN A 197 -0.52 11.37 18.14
CA GLN A 197 -0.17 10.16 17.39
C GLN A 197 -1.30 9.73 16.46
N ALA A 198 -2.54 9.77 16.92
CA ALA A 198 -3.71 9.45 16.10
C ALA A 198 -3.84 10.42 14.91
N ILE A 199 -3.62 11.73 15.14
CA ILE A 199 -3.65 12.75 14.08
C ILE A 199 -2.50 12.54 13.08
N ASN A 200 -1.28 12.26 13.54
CA ASN A 200 -0.13 11.98 12.66
C ASN A 200 -0.35 10.71 11.83
N ASN A 201 -0.97 9.68 12.40
CA ASN A 201 -1.36 8.48 11.66
C ASN A 201 -2.40 8.80 10.58
N LEU A 202 -3.41 9.59 10.89
CA LEU A 202 -4.40 10.05 9.91
C LEU A 202 -3.75 10.86 8.77
N ILE A 203 -2.85 11.80 9.09
CA ILE A 203 -2.09 12.58 8.10
C ILE A 203 -1.33 11.64 7.15
N SER A 204 -0.71 10.60 7.67
CA SER A 204 0.02 9.60 6.88
C SER A 204 -0.89 8.80 5.95
N GLU A 205 -2.09 8.45 6.41
CA GLU A 205 -3.08 7.74 5.59
C GLU A 205 -3.71 8.67 4.53
N LEU A 206 -4.02 9.92 4.87
CA LEU A 206 -4.53 10.91 3.93
C LEU A 206 -3.52 11.24 2.82
N ALA A 207 -2.22 11.22 3.12
CA ALA A 207 -1.17 11.43 2.12
C ALA A 207 -1.17 10.34 1.02
N ARG A 208 -1.79 9.19 1.27
CA ARG A 208 -1.93 8.08 0.32
C ARG A 208 -3.26 8.11 -0.44
N LEU A 209 -4.23 8.90 0.01
CA LEU A 209 -5.57 8.93 -0.59
C LEU A 209 -5.53 9.32 -2.07
N ILE A 210 -4.65 10.24 -2.42
CA ILE A 210 -4.39 10.68 -3.79
C ILE A 210 -3.11 10.01 -4.27
N ASN A 211 -3.07 9.63 -5.54
CA ASN A 211 -1.89 9.04 -6.17
C ASN A 211 -0.64 9.93 -5.96
N PRO A 212 0.36 9.48 -5.19
CA PRO A 212 1.51 10.31 -4.87
C PRO A 212 2.50 10.49 -6.04
N PHE A 213 2.34 9.75 -7.14
CA PHE A 213 3.16 9.88 -8.35
C PHE A 213 2.56 10.85 -9.36
N GLU A 214 1.25 11.04 -9.32
CA GLU A 214 0.55 12.02 -10.11
C GLU A 214 0.28 13.26 -9.26
N GLN A 215 0.73 14.43 -9.72
CA GLN A 215 0.29 15.66 -9.09
C GLN A 215 -1.16 15.95 -9.51
N VAL A 216 -2.10 15.49 -8.69
CA VAL A 216 -3.49 15.96 -8.81
C VAL A 216 -3.49 17.43 -8.37
N ASN A 217 -3.33 18.33 -9.33
CA ASN A 217 -3.19 19.76 -9.06
C ASN A 217 -4.49 20.42 -8.60
N ASP A 218 -5.61 19.70 -8.65
CA ASP A 218 -6.94 20.25 -8.42
C ASP A 218 -7.60 19.74 -7.12
N PHE A 219 -6.88 19.05 -6.22
CA PHE A 219 -7.41 18.62 -4.93
C PHE A 219 -6.35 18.72 -3.83
N SER A 220 -6.62 19.47 -2.78
CA SER A 220 -5.70 19.70 -1.67
C SER A 220 -6.39 19.43 -0.34
N ILE A 221 -5.71 18.71 0.55
CA ILE A 221 -6.18 18.39 1.90
C ILE A 221 -5.33 19.13 2.90
N PHE A 222 -5.96 19.77 3.88
CA PHE A 222 -5.32 20.47 4.99
C PHE A 222 -5.81 19.89 6.31
N VAL A 223 -4.92 19.76 7.28
CA VAL A 223 -5.24 19.29 8.63
C VAL A 223 -4.74 20.31 9.63
N SER A 224 -5.60 20.73 10.55
CA SER A 224 -5.25 21.59 11.67
C SER A 224 -5.68 20.97 13.00
N SER A 225 -4.89 21.22 14.04
CA SER A 225 -5.13 20.76 15.40
C SER A 225 -4.37 21.61 16.40
N ARG A 226 -4.62 21.42 17.69
CA ARG A 226 -3.80 22.05 18.75
C ARG A 226 -2.31 21.62 18.74
N TYR A 227 -1.97 20.54 18.04
CA TYR A 227 -0.60 20.02 17.92
C TYR A 227 0.13 20.58 16.69
N THR A 228 -0.57 21.30 15.82
CA THR A 228 0.00 21.96 14.63
C THR A 228 -0.04 23.48 14.84
N GLN A 229 1.06 24.18 14.53
CA GLN A 229 1.10 25.65 14.63
C GLN A 229 0.16 26.30 13.61
N ASP A 230 0.14 25.71 12.39
CA ASP A 230 -0.69 26.14 11.27
C ASP A 230 -1.35 24.90 10.61
N ALA A 231 -2.31 25.15 9.71
CA ALA A 231 -2.89 24.09 8.90
C ALA A 231 -1.83 23.40 8.01
N VAL A 232 -1.61 22.11 8.22
CA VAL A 232 -0.65 21.30 7.49
C VAL A 232 -1.27 20.86 6.17
N ARG A 233 -0.71 21.32 5.04
CA ARG A 233 -1.08 20.78 3.74
C ARG A 233 -0.51 19.39 3.57
N ILE A 234 -1.38 18.42 3.29
CA ILE A 234 -0.98 17.04 3.00
C ILE A 234 -0.29 17.01 1.63
N ARG A 235 0.94 16.54 1.62
CA ARG A 235 1.75 16.38 0.40
C ARG A 235 2.44 15.02 0.41
N PRO A 236 2.60 14.40 -0.77
CA PRO A 236 3.45 13.22 -0.89
C PRO A 236 4.89 13.54 -0.49
N ASN A 237 5.55 12.56 0.08
CA ASN A 237 6.96 12.66 0.42
C ASN A 237 7.82 12.68 -0.86
N GLU A 238 8.64 13.72 -1.04
CA GLU A 238 9.49 13.87 -2.23
C GLU A 238 10.52 12.75 -2.41
N PHE A 239 10.92 12.06 -1.34
CA PHE A 239 11.90 10.99 -1.44
C PHE A 239 11.43 9.83 -2.32
N ILE A 240 10.14 9.51 -2.33
CA ILE A 240 9.60 8.44 -3.17
C ILE A 240 9.77 8.72 -4.67
N ASN A 241 10.03 9.97 -5.07
CA ASN A 241 10.32 10.35 -6.46
C ASN A 241 11.79 10.11 -6.86
N ARG A 242 12.59 9.51 -5.98
CA ARG A 242 14.01 9.21 -6.19
C ARG A 242 14.30 7.71 -6.06
N PRO A 243 13.65 6.84 -6.87
CA PRO A 243 13.88 5.41 -6.83
C PRO A 243 15.27 5.05 -7.36
N VAL A 244 15.79 3.91 -6.89
CA VAL A 244 16.97 3.27 -7.51
C VAL A 244 16.52 2.43 -8.69
N TYR A 245 15.39 1.75 -8.55
CA TYR A 245 14.78 0.93 -9.59
C TYR A 245 13.34 1.38 -9.81
N LYS A 246 12.93 1.47 -11.06
CA LYS A 246 11.56 1.80 -11.43
C LYS A 246 11.13 0.96 -12.64
N ILE A 247 9.91 0.48 -12.63
CA ILE A 247 9.22 -0.05 -13.80
C ILE A 247 7.88 0.66 -13.95
N GLU A 248 7.57 1.09 -15.16
CA GLU A 248 6.29 1.70 -15.48
C GLU A 248 5.76 1.16 -16.81
N GLY A 249 4.45 1.20 -16.99
CA GLY A 249 3.85 0.72 -18.24
C GLY A 249 2.34 0.59 -18.17
N THR A 250 1.82 -0.12 -19.17
CA THR A 250 0.38 -0.35 -19.32
C THR A 250 0.10 -1.80 -19.65
N VAL A 251 -1.04 -2.27 -19.16
CA VAL A 251 -1.67 -3.52 -19.58
C VAL A 251 -2.84 -3.17 -20.47
N LYS A 252 -2.89 -3.70 -21.67
CA LYS A 252 -3.97 -3.47 -22.63
C LYS A 252 -5.15 -4.41 -22.40
N GLY A 253 -6.32 -4.10 -22.96
CA GLY A 253 -7.51 -4.94 -22.86
C GLY A 253 -7.38 -6.32 -23.50
N ASP A 254 -6.35 -6.57 -24.30
CA ASP A 254 -5.99 -7.87 -24.86
C ASP A 254 -4.96 -8.66 -24.00
N GLY A 255 -4.57 -8.11 -22.86
CA GLY A 255 -3.58 -8.71 -21.96
C GLY A 255 -2.13 -8.51 -22.37
N ILE A 256 -1.84 -7.61 -23.31
CA ILE A 256 -0.47 -7.23 -23.65
C ILE A 256 0.05 -6.25 -22.61
N VAL A 257 1.12 -6.63 -21.92
CA VAL A 257 1.85 -5.79 -20.95
C VAL A 257 3.00 -5.12 -21.69
N THR A 258 2.99 -3.80 -21.76
CA THR A 258 4.13 -2.98 -22.21
C THR A 258 4.78 -2.31 -21.04
N TRP A 259 6.11 -2.33 -20.97
CA TRP A 259 6.83 -1.83 -19.81
C TRP A 259 8.13 -1.14 -20.20
N THR A 260 8.56 -0.21 -19.34
CA THR A 260 9.88 0.42 -19.36
C THR A 260 10.48 0.35 -17.96
N TYR A 261 11.67 -0.20 -17.88
CA TYR A 261 12.47 -0.28 -16.67
C TYR A 261 13.51 0.84 -16.63
N TYR A 262 13.77 1.36 -15.44
CA TYR A 262 14.80 2.36 -15.19
C TYR A 262 15.62 1.96 -13.96
N HIS A 263 16.93 2.06 -14.11
CA HIS A 263 17.90 2.00 -13.02
C HIS A 263 18.64 3.32 -12.90
N ASP A 264 18.74 3.86 -11.69
CA ASP A 264 19.55 5.03 -11.38
C ASP A 264 20.19 4.88 -9.99
N SER A 265 21.45 4.44 -9.96
CA SER A 265 22.27 4.40 -8.73
C SER A 265 23.00 5.73 -8.47
N GLY A 266 22.93 6.70 -9.39
CA GLY A 266 23.71 7.93 -9.40
C GLY A 266 24.97 7.80 -10.26
N GLU A 267 25.67 6.67 -10.18
CA GLU A 267 26.87 6.37 -10.98
C GLU A 267 26.50 5.69 -12.30
N LYS A 268 25.52 4.76 -12.25
CA LYS A 268 25.04 4.03 -13.42
C LYS A 268 23.58 4.35 -13.69
N LYS A 269 23.25 4.50 -14.97
CA LYS A 269 21.88 4.65 -15.44
C LYS A 269 21.61 3.68 -16.57
N ARG A 270 20.51 2.93 -16.49
CA ARG A 270 20.04 2.03 -17.53
C ARG A 270 18.55 2.19 -17.75
N GLN A 271 18.13 2.11 -18.99
CA GLN A 271 16.74 2.05 -19.38
C GLN A 271 16.55 0.87 -20.33
N GLU A 272 15.49 0.10 -20.12
CA GLU A 272 15.12 -1.05 -20.93
C GLU A 272 13.61 -1.06 -21.12
N SER A 273 13.14 -1.45 -22.32
CA SER A 273 11.72 -1.53 -22.61
C SER A 273 11.37 -2.88 -23.22
N GLY A 274 10.18 -3.37 -22.93
CA GLY A 274 9.73 -4.65 -23.43
C GLY A 274 8.23 -4.76 -23.53
N SER A 275 7.79 -5.85 -24.13
CA SER A 275 6.39 -6.23 -24.18
C SER A 275 6.25 -7.73 -24.01
N VAL A 276 5.22 -8.15 -23.27
CA VAL A 276 4.93 -9.56 -23.01
C VAL A 276 3.42 -9.78 -23.00
N SER A 277 2.95 -10.87 -23.61
CA SER A 277 1.55 -11.27 -23.50
C SER A 277 1.31 -11.96 -22.15
N TRP A 278 0.21 -11.61 -21.48
CA TRP A 278 -0.27 -12.29 -20.28
C TRP A 278 -0.41 -13.81 -20.47
N ASN A 279 -0.87 -14.23 -21.66
CA ASN A 279 -1.05 -15.64 -22.01
C ASN A 279 0.26 -16.36 -22.37
N ALA A 280 1.43 -15.70 -22.31
CA ALA A 280 2.71 -16.36 -22.52
C ALA A 280 2.98 -17.36 -21.40
N GLU A 281 3.55 -18.54 -21.75
CA GLU A 281 3.77 -19.70 -20.86
C GLU A 281 4.47 -19.38 -19.52
N ASN A 282 5.18 -18.26 -19.43
CA ASN A 282 5.95 -17.87 -18.25
C ASN A 282 5.13 -17.10 -17.19
N TYR A 283 3.92 -16.65 -17.49
CA TYR A 283 3.17 -15.73 -16.63
C TYR A 283 1.73 -16.16 -16.35
N GLY A 284 1.12 -17.03 -17.16
CA GLY A 284 -0.24 -17.50 -16.96
C GLY A 284 -0.28 -18.91 -16.36
N ARG A 285 -0.95 -19.09 -15.22
CA ARG A 285 -1.26 -20.43 -14.70
C ARG A 285 -2.30 -21.18 -15.55
N ILE A 286 -3.06 -20.44 -16.35
CA ILE A 286 -4.14 -20.97 -17.19
C ILE A 286 -3.98 -20.33 -18.58
N ALA A 287 -3.23 -20.98 -19.46
CA ALA A 287 -2.84 -20.51 -20.80
C ALA A 287 -4.04 -20.25 -21.76
N ASN A 288 -5.27 -20.59 -21.36
CA ASN A 288 -6.47 -20.53 -22.22
C ASN A 288 -7.61 -19.67 -21.65
N GLU A 289 -7.41 -18.99 -20.51
CA GLU A 289 -8.45 -18.07 -20.02
C GLU A 289 -8.39 -16.74 -20.81
N PRO A 290 -9.53 -16.22 -21.26
CA PRO A 290 -9.57 -14.90 -21.89
C PRO A 290 -9.17 -13.83 -20.85
N PHE A 291 -8.45 -12.80 -21.30
CA PHE A 291 -8.11 -11.67 -20.46
C PHE A 291 -9.38 -10.90 -20.12
N SER A 292 -9.71 -10.76 -18.85
CA SER A 292 -10.99 -10.23 -18.37
C SER A 292 -10.86 -9.14 -17.28
N CYS A 293 -9.69 -8.95 -16.68
CA CYS A 293 -9.54 -7.95 -15.61
C CYS A 293 -9.54 -6.50 -16.14
N GLY A 294 -9.48 -6.32 -17.47
CA GLY A 294 -9.46 -5.00 -18.13
C GLY A 294 -8.08 -4.33 -18.16
N PRO A 295 -7.94 -3.25 -18.93
CA PRO A 295 -6.69 -2.51 -19.04
C PRO A 295 -6.39 -1.71 -17.78
N PHE A 296 -5.10 -1.50 -17.50
CA PHE A 296 -4.65 -0.63 -16.39
C PHE A 296 -3.22 -0.13 -16.62
N SER A 297 -2.86 0.96 -15.96
CA SER A 297 -1.49 1.45 -15.92
C SER A 297 -0.82 1.13 -14.58
N PHE A 298 0.52 1.05 -14.61
CA PHE A 298 1.29 0.76 -13.40
C PHE A 298 2.60 1.55 -13.38
N GLU A 299 3.02 1.87 -12.17
CA GLU A 299 4.37 2.35 -11.86
C GLU A 299 4.81 1.75 -10.53
N ILE A 300 5.95 1.05 -10.50
CA ILE A 300 6.50 0.42 -9.31
C ILE A 300 7.94 0.88 -9.14
N ARG A 301 8.23 1.43 -7.97
CA ARG A 301 9.53 1.96 -7.54
C ARG A 301 10.11 1.07 -6.46
N ALA A 302 11.42 0.83 -6.49
CA ALA A 302 12.07 -0.04 -5.52
C ALA A 302 13.42 0.50 -5.05
N TRP A 303 13.79 0.09 -3.83
CA TRP A 303 15.05 0.41 -3.17
C TRP A 303 15.63 -0.84 -2.51
N ASP A 304 16.95 -0.94 -2.50
CA ASP A 304 17.63 -1.90 -1.64
C ASP A 304 17.84 -1.30 -0.25
N LEU A 305 17.47 -2.07 0.80
CA LEU A 305 17.50 -1.62 2.20
C LEU A 305 18.58 -2.34 3.03
N ASP A 306 19.52 -3.03 2.38
CA ASP A 306 20.71 -3.57 3.01
C ASP A 306 21.65 -2.44 3.44
N SER A 307 22.66 -2.78 4.29
CA SER A 307 23.51 -1.77 4.92
C SER A 307 24.33 -0.95 3.92
N SER A 308 24.84 -1.58 2.85
CA SER A 308 25.67 -0.92 1.83
C SER A 308 24.84 -0.01 0.95
N SER A 309 23.71 -0.48 0.45
CA SER A 309 22.77 0.32 -0.34
C SER A 309 22.25 1.52 0.43
N MET A 310 21.93 1.33 1.71
CA MET A 310 21.49 2.44 2.58
C MET A 310 22.58 3.48 2.85
N GLU A 311 23.85 3.08 2.89
CA GLU A 311 24.97 4.05 3.01
C GLU A 311 25.10 4.87 1.72
N SER A 312 25.03 4.24 0.56
CA SER A 312 25.03 4.90 -0.74
C SER A 312 23.88 5.91 -0.86
N LEU A 313 22.66 5.52 -0.49
CA LEU A 313 21.48 6.41 -0.49
C LEU A 313 21.66 7.60 0.47
N LYS A 314 22.19 7.37 1.69
CA LYS A 314 22.51 8.42 2.65
C LYS A 314 23.52 9.42 2.05
N GLY A 315 24.61 8.94 1.46
CA GLY A 315 25.61 9.78 0.82
C GLY A 315 25.05 10.60 -0.35
N ARG A 316 24.26 9.95 -1.21
CA ARG A 316 23.67 10.55 -2.41
C ARG A 316 22.64 11.63 -2.10
N PHE A 317 21.74 11.37 -1.16
CA PHE A 317 20.60 12.26 -0.88
C PHE A 317 20.79 13.14 0.35
N LYS A 318 21.85 12.93 1.12
CA LYS A 318 22.14 13.62 2.39
C LYS A 318 20.99 13.50 3.40
N ILE A 319 20.37 12.33 3.47
CA ILE A 319 19.23 12.00 4.33
C ILE A 319 19.64 10.85 5.25
N GLU A 320 19.30 10.92 6.54
CA GLU A 320 19.62 9.84 7.49
C GLU A 320 18.86 8.53 7.15
N LYS A 321 19.51 7.39 7.38
CA LYS A 321 18.97 6.04 7.06
C LYS A 321 17.59 5.78 7.68
N SER A 322 17.37 6.23 8.91
CA SER A 322 16.08 6.13 9.59
C SER A 322 14.98 6.87 8.85
N LYS A 323 15.31 8.08 8.37
CA LYS A 323 14.39 8.93 7.60
C LYS A 323 14.08 8.32 6.23
N ILE A 324 15.07 7.73 5.55
CA ILE A 324 14.87 7.02 4.28
C ILE A 324 13.88 5.87 4.49
N ARG A 325 14.10 5.03 5.51
CA ARG A 325 13.19 3.92 5.83
C ARG A 325 11.79 4.39 6.17
N SER A 326 11.66 5.43 6.98
CA SER A 326 10.37 6.03 7.32
C SER A 326 9.63 6.53 6.08
N ASN A 327 10.36 7.21 5.19
CA ASN A 327 9.81 7.77 3.96
C ASN A 327 9.26 6.68 3.02
N ILE A 328 9.99 5.57 2.84
CA ILE A 328 9.53 4.42 2.04
C ILE A 328 8.37 3.71 2.77
N SER A 329 8.49 3.50 4.08
CA SER A 329 7.49 2.78 4.88
C SER A 329 6.11 3.45 4.84
N GLN A 330 6.04 4.76 4.71
CA GLN A 330 4.79 5.50 4.60
C GLN A 330 3.94 5.04 3.39
N TYR A 331 4.58 4.67 2.28
CA TYR A 331 3.92 4.27 1.02
C TYR A 331 4.18 2.82 0.62
N LYS A 332 4.85 2.03 1.46
CA LYS A 332 5.28 0.66 1.14
C LYS A 332 4.15 -0.21 0.60
N GLY A 333 4.51 -1.13 -0.29
CA GLY A 333 3.59 -2.06 -0.95
C GLY A 333 3.02 -1.53 -2.27
N ILE A 334 2.04 -2.25 -2.78
CA ILE A 334 1.33 -1.90 -4.02
C ILE A 334 -0.01 -1.27 -3.66
N SER A 335 -0.25 -0.06 -4.16
CA SER A 335 -1.51 0.67 -4.00
C SER A 335 -2.31 0.68 -5.30
N VAL A 336 -3.61 0.42 -5.20
CA VAL A 336 -4.54 0.46 -6.34
C VAL A 336 -5.38 1.73 -6.23
N TYR A 337 -5.35 2.53 -7.26
CA TYR A 337 -6.16 3.74 -7.40
C TYR A 337 -7.21 3.52 -8.48
N ARG A 338 -8.46 3.85 -8.15
CA ARG A 338 -9.56 3.85 -9.11
C ARG A 338 -10.02 5.28 -9.29
N ASP A 339 -9.96 5.75 -10.54
CA ASP A 339 -10.32 7.13 -10.88
C ASP A 339 -9.61 8.14 -9.95
N HIS A 340 -8.29 7.96 -9.78
CA HIS A 340 -7.35 8.76 -8.96
C HIS A 340 -7.50 8.65 -7.43
N ILE A 341 -8.44 7.85 -6.92
CA ILE A 341 -8.64 7.67 -5.47
C ILE A 341 -8.23 6.27 -5.02
N LEU A 342 -7.51 6.21 -3.89
CA LEU A 342 -7.07 4.95 -3.29
C LEU A 342 -8.24 4.02 -2.96
N VAL A 343 -8.17 2.79 -3.47
CA VAL A 343 -9.12 1.72 -3.14
C VAL A 343 -8.50 0.57 -2.36
N LEU A 344 -7.18 0.34 -2.50
CA LEU A 344 -6.44 -0.71 -1.79
C LEU A 344 -4.95 -0.35 -1.68
N PRO A 345 -4.24 -0.63 -0.57
CA PRO A 345 -4.72 -1.05 0.75
C PRO A 345 -5.22 0.14 1.56
N LYS A 346 -6.22 -0.07 2.41
CA LYS A 346 -6.81 0.99 3.25
C LYS A 346 -6.25 1.02 4.67
N SER A 347 -5.62 -0.06 5.10
CA SER A 347 -5.00 -0.17 6.43
C SER A 347 -3.56 -0.70 6.35
N GLU A 348 -2.79 -0.50 7.39
CA GLU A 348 -1.42 -1.03 7.50
C GLU A 348 -1.39 -2.56 7.41
N SER A 349 -2.34 -3.24 8.03
CA SER A 349 -2.46 -4.71 8.01
C SER A 349 -2.74 -5.29 6.63
N SER A 350 -3.31 -4.51 5.71
CA SER A 350 -3.63 -4.93 4.35
C SER A 350 -2.57 -4.57 3.30
N ARG A 351 -1.40 -4.04 3.71
CA ARG A 351 -0.36 -3.59 2.75
C ARG A 351 0.31 -4.71 1.97
N ASP A 352 0.46 -5.90 2.57
CA ASP A 352 1.00 -7.07 1.87
C ASP A 352 -0.11 -7.97 1.27
N TRP A 353 -1.12 -7.35 0.65
CA TRP A 353 -2.24 -8.09 0.04
C TRP A 353 -1.84 -9.01 -1.14
N LEU A 354 -0.64 -8.81 -1.70
CA LEU A 354 -0.04 -9.68 -2.73
C LEU A 354 0.79 -10.83 -2.12
N GLY A 355 1.01 -10.85 -0.80
CA GLY A 355 1.80 -11.87 -0.11
C GLY A 355 3.29 -11.85 -0.51
N LEU A 356 3.86 -10.67 -0.78
CA LEU A 356 5.24 -10.52 -1.22
C LEU A 356 6.23 -10.92 -0.14
N ASP A 357 5.94 -10.61 1.12
CA ASP A 357 6.81 -10.92 2.25
C ASP A 357 6.89 -12.43 2.49
N ALA A 358 5.75 -13.15 2.38
CA ALA A 358 5.73 -14.61 2.45
C ALA A 358 6.50 -15.27 1.28
N LYS A 359 6.35 -14.74 0.07
CA LYS A 359 7.06 -15.22 -1.12
C LYS A 359 8.57 -14.98 -1.04
N ARG A 360 9.02 -13.94 -0.32
CA ARG A 360 10.44 -13.63 -0.11
C ARG A 360 11.14 -14.66 0.76
N ILE A 361 10.47 -15.25 1.75
CA ILE A 361 11.04 -16.25 2.65
C ILE A 361 11.63 -17.44 1.85
N SER A 362 11.01 -17.78 0.73
CA SER A 362 11.47 -18.89 -0.13
C SER A 362 12.69 -18.57 -1.00
N ARG A 363 13.06 -17.28 -1.20
CA ARG A 363 14.24 -16.84 -1.98
C ARG A 363 14.73 -15.49 -1.45
N VAL A 364 15.51 -15.52 -0.37
CA VAL A 364 16.07 -14.31 0.26
C VAL A 364 17.14 -13.69 -0.64
N GLY A 365 17.03 -12.39 -0.93
CA GLY A 365 18.00 -11.62 -1.72
C GLY A 365 17.54 -11.26 -3.12
N ASP A 366 16.84 -12.15 -3.82
CA ASP A 366 16.36 -11.93 -5.19
C ASP A 366 14.98 -11.28 -5.22
N ARG A 367 14.09 -11.67 -4.30
CA ARG A 367 12.73 -11.16 -4.25
C ARG A 367 12.63 -9.89 -3.42
N LEU A 368 11.87 -8.93 -3.93
CA LEU A 368 11.52 -7.70 -3.24
C LEU A 368 10.45 -7.98 -2.17
N SER A 369 10.61 -7.38 -1.00
CA SER A 369 9.58 -7.37 0.05
C SER A 369 8.65 -6.17 -0.11
N THR A 370 7.51 -6.22 0.55
CA THR A 370 6.57 -5.10 0.66
C THR A 370 7.26 -3.82 1.16
N SER A 371 8.23 -3.93 2.07
CA SER A 371 8.98 -2.79 2.62
C SER A 371 9.97 -2.14 1.65
N GLN A 372 10.32 -2.81 0.54
CA GLN A 372 11.29 -2.34 -0.45
C GLN A 372 10.66 -1.69 -1.68
N ILE A 373 9.33 -1.78 -1.83
CA ILE A 373 8.61 -1.29 -3.00
C ILE A 373 7.55 -0.27 -2.62
N VAL A 374 7.36 0.69 -3.52
CA VAL A 374 6.20 1.56 -3.58
C VAL A 374 5.64 1.46 -4.99
N GLY A 375 4.46 0.87 -5.13
CA GLY A 375 3.86 0.67 -6.42
C GLY A 375 2.46 1.25 -6.49
N ILE A 376 2.10 1.72 -7.67
CA ILE A 376 0.82 2.32 -7.98
C ILE A 376 0.25 1.65 -9.21
N ILE A 377 -0.98 1.20 -9.10
CA ILE A 377 -1.77 0.64 -10.17
C ILE A 377 -3.01 1.53 -10.34
N ASN A 378 -3.22 2.06 -11.54
CA ASN A 378 -4.38 2.87 -11.86
C ASN A 378 -5.39 2.05 -12.67
N ILE A 379 -6.60 1.92 -12.14
CA ILE A 379 -7.76 1.31 -12.77
C ILE A 379 -8.89 2.34 -12.92
N SER A 380 -9.90 2.03 -13.72
CA SER A 380 -11.12 2.83 -13.82
C SER A 380 -12.37 2.00 -13.56
N ASN A 381 -13.47 2.66 -13.21
CA ASN A 381 -14.76 1.99 -13.09
C ASN A 381 -15.26 1.45 -14.44
N ASP A 382 -14.97 2.17 -15.52
CA ASP A 382 -15.46 1.85 -16.85
C ASP A 382 -14.69 0.67 -17.47
N ASP A 383 -13.36 0.65 -17.31
CA ASP A 383 -12.50 -0.38 -17.90
C ASP A 383 -12.38 -1.64 -17.06
N ASN A 384 -12.57 -1.54 -15.74
CA ASN A 384 -12.37 -2.65 -14.79
C ASN A 384 -13.63 -2.94 -13.94
N PRO A 385 -14.82 -3.13 -14.51
CA PRO A 385 -16.07 -3.30 -13.77
C PRO A 385 -16.12 -4.59 -12.94
N GLY A 386 -15.28 -5.59 -13.27
CA GLY A 386 -15.15 -6.85 -12.53
C GLY A 386 -14.35 -6.72 -11.22
N ILE A 387 -13.51 -5.69 -11.09
CA ILE A 387 -12.74 -5.43 -9.87
C ILE A 387 -13.60 -4.58 -8.93
N LYS A 388 -14.21 -5.21 -7.92
CA LYS A 388 -15.21 -4.58 -7.04
C LYS A 388 -14.72 -4.53 -5.60
N ASP A 389 -15.13 -3.49 -4.86
CA ASP A 389 -14.84 -3.37 -3.43
C ASP A 389 -15.75 -4.33 -2.64
N THR A 390 -15.22 -4.91 -1.55
CA THR A 390 -16.02 -5.63 -0.54
C THR A 390 -16.97 -4.68 0.18
N THR A 391 -17.94 -5.23 0.93
CA THR A 391 -18.96 -4.42 1.64
C THR A 391 -18.33 -3.58 2.75
N ASP A 392 -17.35 -4.13 3.47
CA ASP A 392 -16.55 -3.47 4.49
C ASP A 392 -15.55 -2.45 3.93
N ARG A 393 -15.37 -2.42 2.61
CA ARG A 393 -14.44 -1.54 1.88
C ARG A 393 -12.95 -1.70 2.24
N GLU A 394 -12.59 -2.75 2.95
CA GLU A 394 -11.19 -3.01 3.31
C GLU A 394 -10.42 -3.72 2.22
N LYS A 395 -11.12 -4.49 1.37
CA LYS A 395 -10.51 -5.35 0.35
C LYS A 395 -11.25 -5.21 -0.98
N LEU A 396 -10.69 -5.79 -2.00
CA LEU A 396 -11.37 -6.06 -3.26
C LEU A 396 -12.03 -7.45 -3.19
N ALA A 397 -13.20 -7.58 -3.82
CA ALA A 397 -13.95 -8.84 -3.84
C ALA A 397 -13.17 -9.91 -4.62
N ASP A 398 -13.16 -11.14 -4.12
CA ASP A 398 -12.47 -12.26 -4.75
C ASP A 398 -13.25 -12.78 -5.97
N THR A 399 -13.14 -12.04 -7.08
CA THR A 399 -13.68 -12.39 -8.40
C THR A 399 -12.61 -13.02 -9.29
N SER A 400 -13.00 -13.64 -10.42
CA SER A 400 -12.06 -14.15 -11.43
C SER A 400 -11.17 -13.04 -11.97
N GLU A 401 -11.76 -11.85 -12.24
CA GLU A 401 -11.06 -10.66 -12.73
C GLU A 401 -10.04 -10.14 -11.71
N TYR A 402 -10.38 -10.15 -10.42
CA TYR A 402 -9.47 -9.75 -9.36
C TYR A 402 -8.29 -10.72 -9.23
N ARG A 403 -8.52 -12.03 -9.31
CA ARG A 403 -7.44 -13.03 -9.28
C ARG A 403 -6.49 -12.85 -10.45
N GLN A 404 -7.03 -12.69 -11.67
CA GLN A 404 -6.23 -12.43 -12.87
C GLN A 404 -5.44 -11.12 -12.73
N PHE A 405 -6.06 -10.05 -12.24
CA PHE A 405 -5.41 -8.77 -11.94
C PHE A 405 -4.23 -8.93 -10.97
N THR A 406 -4.42 -9.70 -9.90
CA THR A 406 -3.38 -10.00 -8.91
C THR A 406 -2.20 -10.74 -9.55
N ASP A 407 -2.48 -11.74 -10.39
CA ASP A 407 -1.46 -12.54 -11.06
C ASP A 407 -0.65 -11.70 -12.06
N VAL A 408 -1.30 -10.79 -12.80
CA VAL A 408 -0.62 -9.85 -13.73
C VAL A 408 0.32 -8.92 -12.96
N ILE A 409 -0.11 -8.38 -11.84
CA ILE A 409 0.75 -7.50 -11.00
C ILE A 409 1.96 -8.28 -10.48
N ILE A 410 1.78 -9.51 -10.03
CA ILE A 410 2.90 -10.37 -9.58
C ILE A 410 3.88 -10.63 -10.74
N ALA A 411 3.38 -10.86 -11.96
CA ALA A 411 4.22 -11.00 -13.13
C ALA A 411 5.03 -9.72 -13.44
N ILE A 412 4.41 -8.55 -13.35
CA ILE A 412 5.09 -7.25 -13.50
C ILE A 412 6.18 -7.07 -12.44
N ILE A 413 5.91 -7.40 -11.18
CA ILE A 413 6.92 -7.37 -10.11
C ILE A 413 8.06 -8.33 -10.42
N SER A 414 7.78 -9.49 -11.00
CA SER A 414 8.81 -10.46 -11.42
C SER A 414 9.69 -9.91 -12.53
N ILE A 415 9.15 -9.13 -13.48
CA ILE A 415 9.94 -8.42 -14.50
C ILE A 415 10.89 -7.43 -13.81
N LEU A 416 10.38 -6.60 -12.90
CA LEU A 416 11.21 -5.66 -12.12
C LEU A 416 12.34 -6.37 -11.38
N GLN A 417 12.06 -7.50 -10.73
CA GLN A 417 13.05 -8.29 -9.99
C GLN A 417 14.12 -8.86 -10.92
N ASN A 418 13.73 -9.37 -12.08
CA ASN A 418 14.67 -9.91 -13.08
C ASN A 418 15.59 -8.81 -13.61
N GLU A 419 15.06 -7.64 -13.97
CA GLU A 419 15.86 -6.51 -14.43
C GLU A 419 16.81 -5.99 -13.34
N ARG A 420 16.33 -5.88 -12.09
CA ARG A 420 17.16 -5.51 -10.93
C ARG A 420 18.30 -6.51 -10.69
N SER A 421 18.04 -7.81 -10.87
CA SER A 421 19.06 -8.83 -10.66
C SER A 421 20.21 -8.71 -11.66
N LYS A 422 19.96 -8.25 -12.89
CA LYS A 422 21.02 -7.97 -13.88
C LYS A 422 21.99 -6.90 -13.38
N GLU A 423 21.48 -5.82 -12.75
CA GLU A 423 22.33 -4.78 -12.18
C GLU A 423 23.25 -5.30 -11.06
N LYS A 424 22.69 -6.15 -10.18
CA LYS A 424 23.46 -6.74 -9.07
C LYS A 424 24.59 -7.64 -9.53
N ILE A 425 24.40 -8.33 -10.64
CA ILE A 425 25.45 -9.20 -11.23
C ILE A 425 26.56 -8.35 -11.81
N GLU A 426 26.24 -7.25 -12.48
CA GLU A 426 27.24 -6.34 -13.05
C GLU A 426 28.07 -5.62 -11.98
N ASP A 427 27.47 -5.28 -10.84
CA ASP A 427 28.13 -4.60 -9.72
C ASP A 427 28.95 -5.53 -8.82
N THR A 428 28.77 -6.85 -8.97
CA THR A 428 29.60 -7.82 -8.24
C THR A 428 30.96 -7.90 -8.96
N PRO A 429 32.10 -7.58 -8.31
CA PRO A 429 33.42 -7.83 -8.89
C PRO A 429 33.43 -9.26 -9.39
N LYS A 430 33.95 -9.50 -10.60
CA LYS A 430 34.14 -10.86 -11.13
C LYS A 430 35.05 -11.59 -10.17
N ALA A 431 34.46 -12.18 -9.12
CA ALA A 431 35.18 -13.00 -8.16
C ALA A 431 35.84 -14.13 -8.93
N THR A 432 37.13 -14.28 -8.78
CA THR A 432 37.84 -15.45 -9.34
C THR A 432 37.30 -16.70 -8.63
N LEU A 433 37.36 -17.85 -9.29
CA LEU A 433 37.03 -19.14 -8.67
C LEU A 433 37.71 -19.31 -7.31
N THR A 434 38.93 -18.77 -7.19
CA THR A 434 39.73 -18.78 -5.96
C THR A 434 39.08 -17.94 -4.86
N ASP A 435 38.48 -16.76 -5.18
CA ASP A 435 37.82 -15.91 -4.20
C ASP A 435 36.49 -16.52 -3.70
N ILE A 436 35.87 -17.34 -4.53
CA ILE A 436 34.60 -18.03 -4.20
C ILE A 436 34.88 -19.27 -3.31
N ILE A 437 36.02 -19.97 -3.54
CA ILE A 437 36.36 -21.21 -2.84
C ILE A 437 37.23 -20.98 -1.60
N SER A 438 38.01 -19.88 -1.54
CA SER A 438 38.91 -19.60 -0.42
C SER A 438 38.24 -19.52 0.96
N PRO A 439 36.99 -19.00 1.08
CA PRO A 439 36.28 -19.02 2.37
C PRO A 439 35.88 -20.41 2.85
N LEU A 440 35.87 -21.42 1.95
CA LEU A 440 35.60 -22.82 2.26
C LEU A 440 36.87 -23.60 2.67
N SER A 441 38.00 -22.91 2.76
CA SER A 441 39.28 -23.52 3.16
C SER A 441 39.30 -23.81 4.65
N SER A 442 39.51 -25.08 5.01
CA SER A 442 39.66 -25.53 6.40
C SER A 442 40.95 -25.04 7.09
N LYS A 443 41.85 -24.32 6.39
CA LYS A 443 43.13 -23.87 6.96
C LYS A 443 42.95 -22.94 8.15
N ALA A 444 42.01 -22.00 8.08
CA ALA A 444 41.72 -21.07 9.17
C ALA A 444 41.19 -21.85 10.40
N LEU A 445 40.30 -22.81 10.20
CA LEU A 445 39.77 -23.66 11.29
C LEU A 445 40.87 -24.47 11.95
N VAL A 446 41.80 -25.07 11.15
CA VAL A 446 42.92 -25.83 11.70
C VAL A 446 43.82 -24.94 12.56
N GLN A 447 44.14 -23.72 12.10
CA GLN A 447 44.92 -22.74 12.88
C GLN A 447 44.20 -22.30 14.17
N ASP A 448 42.90 -22.02 14.11
CA ASP A 448 42.10 -21.68 15.27
C ASP A 448 42.06 -22.81 16.31
N ILE A 449 41.95 -24.08 15.85
CA ILE A 449 41.96 -25.26 16.72
C ILE A 449 43.34 -25.46 17.34
N GLU A 450 44.43 -25.37 16.55
CA GLU A 450 45.80 -25.47 17.06
C GLU A 450 46.09 -24.37 18.11
N GLN A 451 45.65 -23.18 17.88
CA GLN A 451 45.79 -22.09 18.82
C GLN A 451 44.98 -22.35 20.10
N ALA A 452 43.72 -22.81 20.02
CA ALA A 452 42.87 -23.11 21.15
C ALA A 452 43.46 -24.25 22.02
N ILE A 453 44.07 -25.26 21.40
CA ILE A 453 44.79 -26.37 22.08
C ILE A 453 46.01 -25.82 22.81
N ASN A 454 46.80 -24.96 22.18
CA ASN A 454 47.99 -24.36 22.80
C ASN A 454 47.65 -23.41 23.97
N GLU A 455 46.48 -22.77 23.90
CA GLU A 455 45.93 -21.92 24.97
C GLU A 455 45.27 -22.72 26.12
N GLY A 456 45.16 -24.06 26.00
CA GLY A 456 44.56 -24.92 26.99
C GLY A 456 43.05 -24.74 27.17
N ARG A 457 42.34 -24.34 26.11
CA ARG A 457 40.88 -24.20 26.13
C ARG A 457 40.18 -25.55 26.27
N SER A 458 38.98 -25.54 26.87
CA SER A 458 38.21 -26.78 27.06
C SER A 458 37.76 -27.39 25.75
N ASN A 459 37.56 -28.72 25.76
CA ASN A 459 37.09 -29.46 24.59
C ASN A 459 35.72 -28.95 24.08
N GLU A 460 34.87 -28.47 25.00
CA GLU A 460 33.56 -27.86 24.70
C GLU A 460 33.73 -26.58 23.87
N ALA A 461 34.69 -25.71 24.24
CA ALA A 461 34.97 -24.47 23.51
C ALA A 461 35.53 -24.74 22.08
N ILE A 462 36.31 -25.83 21.93
CA ILE A 462 36.83 -26.27 20.64
C ILE A 462 35.69 -26.84 19.78
N LEU A 463 34.77 -27.60 20.37
CA LEU A 463 33.61 -28.17 19.70
C LEU A 463 32.65 -27.09 19.21
N GLU A 464 32.38 -26.08 20.05
CA GLU A 464 31.56 -24.93 19.70
C GLU A 464 32.12 -24.19 18.47
N ARG A 465 33.44 -23.99 18.43
CA ARG A 465 34.10 -23.33 17.30
C ARG A 465 34.00 -24.14 16.00
N VAL A 466 34.09 -25.47 16.07
CA VAL A 466 33.89 -26.36 14.95
C VAL A 466 32.44 -26.32 14.44
N GLN A 467 31.47 -26.26 15.35
CA GLN A 467 30.05 -26.16 15.01
C GLN A 467 29.71 -24.80 14.37
N GLU A 468 30.26 -23.70 14.88
CA GLU A 468 30.13 -22.37 14.28
C GLU A 468 30.68 -22.34 12.85
N TYR A 469 31.86 -22.94 12.63
CA TYR A 469 32.48 -23.02 11.31
C TYR A 469 31.65 -23.87 10.34
N ASP A 470 31.11 -25.00 10.80
CA ASP A 470 30.24 -25.88 9.99
C ASP A 470 28.96 -25.13 9.56
N ALA A 471 28.30 -24.46 10.50
CA ALA A 471 27.12 -23.64 10.22
C ALA A 471 27.41 -22.49 9.25
N GLN A 472 28.59 -21.85 9.36
CA GLN A 472 29.03 -20.80 8.45
C GLN A 472 29.29 -21.36 7.04
N ASN A 473 29.93 -22.50 6.95
CA ASN A 473 30.18 -23.20 5.68
C ASN A 473 28.88 -23.64 5.00
N GLU A 474 27.92 -24.20 5.74
CA GLU A 474 26.62 -24.59 5.16
C GLU A 474 25.89 -23.39 4.55
N ARG A 475 25.92 -22.22 5.23
CA ARG A 475 25.34 -20.98 4.70
C ARG A 475 26.04 -20.50 3.41
N GLN A 476 27.36 -20.61 3.36
CA GLN A 476 28.14 -20.23 2.17
C GLN A 476 27.91 -21.19 1.02
N LEU A 477 27.81 -22.47 1.28
CA LEU A 477 27.51 -23.51 0.32
C LEU A 477 26.12 -23.37 -0.31
N THR A 478 25.13 -23.02 0.51
CA THR A 478 23.78 -22.72 0.03
C THR A 478 23.81 -21.55 -0.95
N LYS A 479 24.49 -20.45 -0.59
CA LYS A 479 24.66 -19.28 -1.47
C LYS A 479 25.41 -19.61 -2.77
N LEU A 480 26.42 -20.47 -2.69
CA LEU A 480 27.19 -20.93 -3.85
C LEU A 480 26.33 -21.76 -4.79
N ASN A 481 25.54 -22.68 -4.24
CA ASN A 481 24.62 -23.51 -5.00
C ASN A 481 23.53 -22.68 -5.69
N GLU A 482 22.96 -21.71 -5.01
CA GLU A 482 22.00 -20.76 -5.59
C GLU A 482 22.61 -19.98 -6.77
N ARG A 483 23.86 -19.51 -6.63
CA ARG A 483 24.58 -18.81 -7.72
C ARG A 483 24.88 -19.74 -8.89
N LEU A 484 25.29 -20.98 -8.64
CA LEU A 484 25.58 -21.96 -9.69
C LEU A 484 24.33 -22.40 -10.45
N VAL A 485 23.18 -22.56 -9.76
CA VAL A 485 21.90 -22.84 -10.40
C VAL A 485 21.50 -21.67 -11.29
N TYR A 486 21.68 -20.43 -10.82
CA TYR A 486 21.42 -19.23 -11.61
C TYR A 486 22.31 -19.15 -12.87
N TYR A 487 23.62 -19.38 -12.72
CA TYR A 487 24.55 -19.40 -13.86
C TYR A 487 24.25 -20.56 -14.83
N GLY A 488 23.82 -21.72 -14.32
CA GLY A 488 23.39 -22.86 -15.14
C GLY A 488 22.12 -22.60 -15.94
N GLN A 489 21.21 -21.76 -15.41
CA GLN A 489 19.98 -21.36 -16.10
C GLN A 489 20.18 -20.24 -17.12
N THR A 490 21.18 -19.37 -16.91
CA THR A 490 21.45 -18.20 -17.78
C THR A 490 22.49 -18.49 -18.87
N ALA A 491 23.35 -19.48 -18.68
CA ALA A 491 24.37 -19.86 -19.66
C ALA A 491 23.89 -21.07 -20.49
N SER A 492 23.74 -20.90 -21.80
CA SER A 492 23.55 -21.98 -22.78
C SER A 492 24.79 -22.92 -22.91
N LEU A 493 25.65 -22.97 -21.89
CA LEU A 493 26.88 -23.74 -21.77
C LEU A 493 26.70 -24.92 -20.78
N GLY A 494 25.73 -25.78 -21.05
CA GLY A 494 25.36 -26.88 -20.15
C GLY A 494 26.45 -27.90 -19.81
N SER A 495 27.61 -27.96 -20.50
CA SER A 495 28.67 -28.94 -20.20
C SER A 495 29.71 -28.44 -19.19
N VAL A 496 30.05 -27.15 -19.18
CA VAL A 496 31.09 -26.62 -18.27
C VAL A 496 30.54 -26.45 -16.83
N ALA A 497 29.30 -26.05 -16.69
CA ALA A 497 28.65 -25.88 -15.37
C ALA A 497 28.51 -27.25 -14.64
N VAL A 498 28.23 -28.34 -15.35
CA VAL A 498 28.12 -29.70 -14.77
C VAL A 498 29.46 -30.19 -14.25
N VAL A 499 30.55 -29.94 -14.96
CA VAL A 499 31.90 -30.36 -14.53
C VAL A 499 32.35 -29.59 -13.30
N ILE A 500 32.14 -28.26 -13.28
CA ILE A 500 32.45 -27.39 -12.12
C ILE A 500 31.61 -27.79 -10.90
N MET A 501 30.32 -28.07 -11.09
CA MET A 501 29.42 -28.52 -10.02
C MET A 501 29.85 -29.89 -9.45
N HIS A 502 30.31 -30.81 -10.28
CA HIS A 502 30.81 -32.13 -9.84
C HIS A 502 32.09 -32.00 -9.00
N GLU A 503 33.05 -31.17 -9.40
CA GLU A 503 34.28 -30.92 -8.63
C GLU A 503 34.03 -30.25 -7.29
N ILE A 504 33.13 -29.25 -7.25
CA ILE A 504 32.76 -28.59 -6.01
C ILE A 504 32.05 -29.53 -5.05
N LEU A 505 31.07 -30.33 -5.53
CA LEU A 505 30.38 -31.33 -4.72
C LEU A 505 31.33 -32.40 -4.16
N THR A 506 32.35 -32.76 -4.91
CA THR A 506 33.38 -33.73 -4.48
C THR A 506 34.26 -33.16 -3.37
N GLY A 507 34.68 -31.86 -3.51
CA GLY A 507 35.42 -31.14 -2.48
C GLY A 507 34.61 -30.97 -1.18
N MET A 508 33.32 -30.62 -1.30
CA MET A 508 32.38 -30.50 -0.17
C MET A 508 32.23 -31.80 0.62
N THR A 509 32.13 -32.94 -0.09
CA THR A 509 32.00 -34.26 0.55
C THR A 509 33.27 -34.62 1.33
N ALA A 510 34.43 -34.21 0.85
CA ALA A 510 35.70 -34.40 1.56
C ALA A 510 35.79 -33.57 2.84
N ILE A 511 35.38 -32.30 2.80
CA ILE A 511 35.31 -31.42 3.98
C ILE A 511 34.31 -31.95 5.01
N LYS A 512 33.12 -32.37 4.60
CA LYS A 512 32.12 -32.98 5.50
C LYS A 512 32.62 -34.26 6.16
N ARG A 513 33.34 -35.09 5.43
CA ARG A 513 34.00 -36.30 5.99
C ARG A 513 35.09 -35.94 7.02
N PHE A 514 35.87 -34.88 6.75
CA PHE A 514 36.90 -34.40 7.68
C PHE A 514 36.28 -33.88 8.98
N LEU A 515 35.24 -33.03 8.88
CA LEU A 515 34.52 -32.47 10.06
C LEU A 515 33.87 -33.58 10.89
N ASN A 516 33.21 -34.56 10.29
CA ASN A 516 32.64 -35.71 10.98
C ASN A 516 33.72 -36.56 11.69
N LYS A 517 34.89 -36.67 11.09
CA LYS A 517 36.03 -37.37 11.70
C LYS A 517 36.59 -36.58 12.88
N ALA A 518 36.73 -35.26 12.75
CA ALA A 518 37.18 -34.39 13.82
C ALA A 518 36.19 -34.40 15.03
N GLN A 519 34.89 -34.33 14.78
CA GLN A 519 33.88 -34.50 15.81
C GLN A 519 33.95 -35.86 16.51
N GLY A 520 34.14 -36.94 15.76
CA GLY A 520 34.31 -38.27 16.31
C GLY A 520 35.57 -38.43 17.18
N TYR A 521 36.67 -37.77 16.83
CA TYR A 521 37.89 -37.76 17.67
C TYR A 521 37.70 -36.99 18.96
N ILE A 522 37.02 -35.82 18.91
CA ILE A 522 36.74 -34.99 20.10
C ILE A 522 35.80 -35.75 21.06
N SER A 523 34.73 -36.36 20.57
CA SER A 523 33.78 -37.14 21.36
C SER A 523 34.44 -38.38 22.02
N ASN A 524 35.36 -39.05 21.31
CA ASN A 524 36.08 -40.23 21.88
C ASN A 524 37.19 -39.85 22.86
N PHE A 525 37.65 -38.59 22.87
CA PHE A 525 38.61 -38.10 23.85
C PHE A 525 37.98 -37.94 25.23
N ASP A 526 36.74 -37.53 25.33
CA ASP A 526 35.99 -37.41 26.57
C ASP A 526 35.70 -38.77 27.26
N GLU A 527 35.42 -39.84 26.49
CA GLU A 527 35.18 -41.17 27.06
C GLU A 527 36.44 -41.82 27.66
N ARG A 528 37.63 -41.41 27.22
CA ARG A 528 38.88 -41.92 27.76
C ARG A 528 39.38 -41.19 28.98
N THR A 529 38.99 -39.93 29.19
CA THR A 529 39.40 -39.11 30.33
C THR A 529 38.57 -39.40 31.59
N ILE A 530 37.41 -40.02 31.45
CA ILE A 530 36.55 -40.43 32.59
C ILE A 530 36.96 -41.78 33.22
N ARG A 531 37.96 -42.48 32.64
CA ARG A 531 38.43 -43.80 33.14
C ARG A 531 39.77 -43.79 33.85
N TYR A 532 40.24 -42.64 34.40
CA TYR A 532 41.39 -42.59 35.30
C TYR A 532 41.04 -41.84 36.59
#